data_8f734dcf29e6cec16b09e9239d3d3db0
#
_entry.id   8f734dcf29e6cec16b09e9239d3d3db0
#
_cell.length_a   1.000
_cell.length_b   1.000
_cell.length_c   1.000
_cell.angle_alpha   90.00
_cell.angle_beta   90.00
_cell.angle_gamma   90.00
#
_symmetry.space_group_name_H-M   'P 1'
#
loop_
_entity.id
_entity.type
_entity.pdbx_description
1 polymer ?
#
loop_
_entity_poly.entity_id
_entity_poly.type
_entity_poly.pdbx_seq_one_letter_code
_entity_poly.pdbx_strand_id
1 'polypeptide(L)'
;SYVSWVHTELNFQNYNLKQCLFGEHLLSDNPTKPVAIVESEKSALIATHYMPEFIWLATGGMHGCFKPDVISVLKGRSVMLCPDLGAKEVWQTKMPLLTSVCSKVVLSDSLEQCATDEQRKNGLDIADFLLMTDTPQMILDKMIQRNPALQTLIDKLGLELMDARQI
;
A
#
# COMPACT_ATOMS: atom_id res chain seq x y z
N SER A 1 13.79 -22.59 -9.59
CA SER A 1 14.58 -21.65 -8.79
C SER A 1 14.42 -21.99 -7.32
N TYR A 2 15.51 -22.01 -6.59
CA TYR A 2 15.54 -22.26 -5.15
C TYR A 2 15.60 -20.92 -4.43
N VAL A 3 14.73 -20.70 -3.44
CA VAL A 3 14.71 -19.52 -2.60
C VAL A 3 15.04 -19.93 -1.17
N SER A 4 16.03 -19.30 -0.57
CA SER A 4 16.45 -19.56 0.80
C SER A 4 16.74 -18.26 1.54
N TRP A 5 16.81 -18.34 2.86
CA TRP A 5 17.18 -17.22 3.72
C TRP A 5 18.69 -17.12 3.88
N VAL A 6 19.24 -15.92 3.82
CA VAL A 6 20.69 -15.68 3.96
C VAL A 6 21.25 -16.30 5.25
N HIS A 7 20.55 -16.17 6.37
CA HIS A 7 20.99 -16.75 7.65
C HIS A 7 21.02 -18.30 7.63
N THR A 8 20.15 -18.93 6.84
CA THR A 8 20.16 -20.39 6.64
C THR A 8 21.34 -20.82 5.80
N GLU A 9 21.59 -20.12 4.67
CA GLU A 9 22.72 -20.43 3.78
C GLU A 9 24.08 -20.20 4.46
N LEU A 10 24.17 -19.19 5.30
CA LEU A 10 25.40 -18.85 6.03
C LEU A 10 25.53 -19.58 7.38
N ASN A 11 24.58 -20.46 7.72
CA ASN A 11 24.58 -21.23 8.95
C ASN A 11 24.82 -20.37 10.22
N PHE A 12 24.16 -19.21 10.30
CA PHE A 12 24.29 -18.34 11.47
C PHE A 12 23.78 -19.07 12.72
N GLN A 13 24.69 -19.35 13.65
CA GLN A 13 24.35 -19.89 14.95
C GLN A 13 23.71 -18.79 15.80
N ASN A 14 22.67 -19.14 16.55
CA ASN A 14 21.93 -18.20 17.42
C ASN A 14 21.25 -17.03 16.70
N TYR A 15 20.92 -17.19 15.41
CA TYR A 15 20.14 -16.20 14.69
C TYR A 15 18.68 -16.18 15.18
N ASN A 16 18.23 -15.02 15.67
CA ASN A 16 16.87 -14.83 16.12
C ASN A 16 16.12 -13.90 15.15
N LEU A 17 15.33 -14.50 14.27
CA LEU A 17 14.52 -13.75 13.30
C LEU A 17 13.36 -13.05 14.03
N LYS A 18 13.39 -11.74 14.07
CA LYS A 18 12.25 -10.92 14.46
C LYS A 18 11.64 -10.27 13.21
N GLN A 19 10.44 -10.71 12.85
CA GLN A 19 9.69 -10.10 11.75
C GLN A 19 9.02 -8.81 12.22
N CYS A 20 8.87 -7.87 11.31
CA CYS A 20 8.12 -6.63 11.50
C CYS A 20 7.35 -6.30 10.22
N LEU A 21 6.43 -5.35 10.27
CA LEU A 21 5.81 -4.80 9.08
C LEU A 21 6.81 -3.92 8.34
N PHE A 22 6.95 -4.12 7.02
CA PHE A 22 7.73 -3.20 6.21
C PHE A 22 7.16 -1.78 6.35
N GLY A 23 8.01 -0.79 6.52
CA GLY A 23 7.58 0.61 6.66
C GLY A 23 7.10 0.99 8.08
N GLU A 24 7.11 0.10 9.08
CA GLU A 24 6.60 0.41 10.43
C GLU A 24 7.31 1.58 11.12
N HIS A 25 8.57 1.85 10.76
CA HIS A 25 9.34 2.99 11.28
C HIS A 25 8.70 4.35 10.94
N LEU A 26 7.89 4.43 9.88
CA LEU A 26 7.17 5.65 9.47
C LEU A 26 6.00 6.00 10.42
N LEU A 27 5.58 5.06 11.24
CA LEU A 27 4.45 5.25 12.16
C LEU A 27 4.77 6.28 13.25
N SER A 28 6.01 6.32 13.74
CA SER A 28 6.43 7.25 14.79
C SER A 28 6.30 8.72 14.39
N ASP A 29 6.63 9.02 13.14
CA ASP A 29 6.65 10.39 12.62
C ASP A 29 5.27 10.89 12.20
N ASN A 30 4.30 9.96 12.09
CA ASN A 30 2.95 10.26 11.61
C ASN A 30 1.87 9.62 12.52
N PRO A 31 1.71 10.10 13.76
CA PRO A 31 0.88 9.43 14.77
C PRO A 31 -0.62 9.37 14.44
N THR A 32 -1.14 10.30 13.64
CA THR A 32 -2.57 10.39 13.31
C THR A 32 -2.94 9.91 11.91
N LYS A 33 -1.94 9.75 11.04
CA LYS A 33 -2.17 9.37 9.65
C LYS A 33 -2.73 7.94 9.55
N PRO A 34 -3.77 7.70 8.73
CA PRO A 34 -4.30 6.36 8.56
C PRO A 34 -3.26 5.43 7.91
N VAL A 35 -3.38 4.16 8.20
CA VAL A 35 -2.46 3.12 7.73
C VAL A 35 -3.15 2.28 6.67
N ALA A 36 -2.45 1.96 5.60
CA ALA A 36 -2.86 0.95 4.63
C ALA A 36 -1.84 -0.19 4.60
N ILE A 37 -2.31 -1.43 4.53
CA ILE A 37 -1.46 -2.62 4.56
C ILE A 37 -1.67 -3.41 3.28
N VAL A 38 -0.57 -3.75 2.61
CA VAL A 38 -0.49 -4.58 1.40
C VAL A 38 0.35 -5.83 1.63
N GLU A 39 0.41 -6.73 0.65
CA GLU A 39 1.20 -7.95 0.75
C GLU A 39 2.69 -7.69 0.54
N SER A 40 3.05 -6.97 -0.53
CA SER A 40 4.43 -6.79 -0.93
C SER A 40 4.98 -5.41 -0.62
N GLU A 41 6.29 -5.34 -0.35
CA GLU A 41 7.04 -4.09 -0.14
C GLU A 41 7.02 -3.23 -1.41
N LYS A 42 7.06 -3.85 -2.60
CA LYS A 42 6.90 -3.17 -3.89
C LYS A 42 5.60 -2.38 -3.92
N SER A 43 4.50 -3.03 -3.55
CA SER A 43 3.17 -2.43 -3.58
C SER A 43 3.05 -1.28 -2.57
N ALA A 44 3.66 -1.41 -1.39
CA ALA A 44 3.70 -0.33 -0.39
C ALA A 44 4.46 0.90 -0.91
N LEU A 45 5.61 0.71 -1.55
CA LEU A 45 6.40 1.82 -2.12
C LEU A 45 5.66 2.55 -3.24
N ILE A 46 5.09 1.81 -4.19
CA ILE A 46 4.34 2.39 -5.30
C ILE A 46 3.10 3.12 -4.78
N ALA A 47 2.33 2.48 -3.90
CA ALA A 47 1.12 3.08 -3.34
C ALA A 47 1.41 4.35 -2.53
N THR A 48 2.55 4.47 -1.87
CA THR A 48 2.98 5.70 -1.19
C THR A 48 3.07 6.89 -2.14
N HIS A 49 3.50 6.66 -3.38
CA HIS A 49 3.58 7.72 -4.39
C HIS A 49 2.21 8.16 -4.89
N TYR A 50 1.31 7.21 -5.13
CA TYR A 50 -0.02 7.48 -5.71
C TYR A 50 -1.06 7.94 -4.67
N MET A 51 -0.93 7.47 -3.43
CA MET A 51 -1.88 7.68 -2.34
C MET A 51 -1.13 8.08 -1.06
N PRO A 52 -0.51 9.27 -1.05
CA PRO A 52 0.34 9.73 0.04
C PRO A 52 -0.43 10.05 1.33
N GLU A 53 -1.76 10.04 1.29
CA GLU A 53 -2.64 10.23 2.47
C GLU A 53 -2.57 9.07 3.47
N PHE A 54 -2.01 7.91 3.09
CA PHE A 54 -1.82 6.77 3.96
C PHE A 54 -0.34 6.57 4.33
N ILE A 55 -0.09 5.89 5.44
CA ILE A 55 1.18 5.20 5.68
C ILE A 55 1.02 3.80 5.13
N TRP A 56 1.78 3.46 4.10
CA TRP A 56 1.74 2.15 3.47
C TRP A 56 2.73 1.20 4.13
N LEU A 57 2.21 0.08 4.63
CA LEU A 57 2.98 -0.99 5.23
C LEU A 57 2.82 -2.27 4.42
N ALA A 58 3.79 -3.20 4.53
CA ALA A 58 3.65 -4.51 3.91
C ALA A 58 3.90 -5.64 4.90
N THR A 59 3.22 -6.77 4.64
CA THR A 59 3.30 -7.97 5.47
C THR A 59 4.36 -8.97 5.03
N GLY A 60 4.91 -8.82 3.82
CA GLY A 60 5.84 -9.78 3.22
C GLY A 60 5.15 -11.02 2.64
N GLY A 61 3.87 -10.91 2.26
CA GLY A 61 3.09 -11.95 1.57
C GLY A 61 1.70 -12.20 2.18
N MET A 62 0.91 -13.04 1.50
CA MET A 62 -0.48 -13.35 1.84
C MET A 62 -0.68 -13.82 3.29
N HIS A 63 0.21 -14.66 3.79
CA HIS A 63 0.16 -15.20 5.15
C HIS A 63 0.94 -14.36 6.17
N GLY A 64 1.65 -13.39 5.72
CA GLY A 64 2.53 -12.39 6.33
C GLY A 64 2.59 -12.24 7.85
N CYS A 65 3.09 -11.09 8.27
CA CYS A 65 3.38 -10.79 9.68
C CYS A 65 2.15 -10.44 10.53
N PHE A 66 1.04 -11.15 10.42
CA PHE A 66 -0.14 -10.94 11.28
C PHE A 66 -0.02 -11.69 12.62
N LYS A 67 1.02 -11.36 13.40
CA LYS A 67 1.22 -11.90 14.76
C LYS A 67 0.93 -10.82 15.80
N PRO A 68 0.44 -11.17 17.01
CA PRO A 68 0.09 -10.18 18.03
C PRO A 68 1.20 -9.19 18.38
N ASP A 69 2.43 -9.65 18.47
CA ASP A 69 3.61 -8.85 18.75
C ASP A 69 3.92 -7.86 17.60
N VAL A 70 3.79 -8.31 16.36
CA VAL A 70 4.03 -7.49 15.16
C VAL A 70 2.96 -6.42 15.00
N ILE A 71 1.67 -6.79 15.08
CA ILE A 71 0.58 -5.83 14.88
C ILE A 71 0.37 -4.87 16.05
N SER A 72 1.04 -5.07 17.19
CA SER A 72 0.96 -4.19 18.36
C SER A 72 1.34 -2.74 18.04
N VAL A 73 2.19 -2.51 17.03
CA VAL A 73 2.58 -1.17 16.53
C VAL A 73 1.41 -0.39 15.93
N LEU A 74 0.33 -1.09 15.57
CA LEU A 74 -0.90 -0.51 15.00
C LEU A 74 -1.92 -0.07 16.06
N LYS A 75 -1.56 -0.15 17.34
CA LYS A 75 -2.49 0.14 18.45
C LYS A 75 -3.14 1.52 18.29
N GLY A 76 -4.47 1.53 18.30
CA GLY A 76 -5.28 2.74 18.19
C GLY A 76 -5.32 3.38 16.81
N ARG A 77 -4.68 2.78 15.80
CA ARG A 77 -4.68 3.30 14.41
C ARG A 77 -5.96 2.93 13.66
N SER A 78 -6.31 3.75 12.67
CA SER A 78 -7.24 3.38 11.62
C SER A 78 -6.46 2.66 10.52
N VAL A 79 -6.88 1.43 10.20
CA VAL A 79 -6.16 0.52 9.29
C VAL A 79 -7.07 0.09 8.15
N MET A 80 -6.58 0.20 6.93
CA MET A 80 -7.17 -0.38 5.74
C MET A 80 -6.31 -1.55 5.25
N LEU A 81 -6.92 -2.67 5.02
CA LEU A 81 -6.29 -3.85 4.45
C LEU A 81 -6.55 -3.89 2.95
N CYS A 82 -5.50 -3.98 2.15
CA CYS A 82 -5.56 -4.03 0.69
C CYS A 82 -4.91 -5.32 0.19
N PRO A 83 -5.60 -6.47 0.31
CA PRO A 83 -5.08 -7.74 -0.18
C PRO A 83 -4.95 -7.73 -1.70
N ASP A 84 -4.03 -8.53 -2.23
CA ASP A 84 -3.94 -8.85 -3.64
C ASP A 84 -5.17 -9.64 -4.10
N LEU A 85 -5.44 -9.65 -5.40
CA LEU A 85 -6.56 -10.41 -5.96
C LEU A 85 -6.47 -11.90 -5.56
N GLY A 86 -7.58 -12.41 -4.99
CA GLY A 86 -7.68 -13.79 -4.50
C GLY A 86 -7.20 -13.99 -3.06
N ALA A 87 -6.64 -12.98 -2.39
CA ALA A 87 -6.21 -13.09 -0.98
C ALA A 87 -7.24 -12.58 0.04
N LYS A 88 -8.36 -12.04 -0.43
CA LYS A 88 -9.38 -11.38 0.41
C LYS A 88 -9.92 -12.28 1.52
N GLU A 89 -10.29 -13.52 1.22
CA GLU A 89 -10.82 -14.45 2.22
C GLU A 89 -9.78 -14.77 3.30
N VAL A 90 -8.52 -14.94 2.91
CA VAL A 90 -7.42 -15.19 3.86
C VAL A 90 -7.26 -14.01 4.79
N TRP A 91 -7.26 -12.79 4.26
CA TRP A 91 -7.11 -11.58 5.06
C TRP A 91 -8.33 -11.27 5.93
N GLN A 92 -9.52 -11.66 5.49
CA GLN A 92 -10.73 -11.56 6.28
C GLN A 92 -10.62 -12.36 7.60
N THR A 93 -9.93 -13.51 7.60
CA THR A 93 -9.66 -14.28 8.80
C THR A 93 -8.78 -13.56 9.83
N LYS A 94 -8.00 -12.55 9.39
CA LYS A 94 -7.12 -11.74 10.26
C LYS A 94 -7.84 -10.55 10.90
N MET A 95 -9.01 -10.18 10.40
CA MET A 95 -9.79 -9.03 10.89
C MET A 95 -10.01 -9.04 12.41
N PRO A 96 -10.44 -10.15 13.06
CA PRO A 96 -10.67 -10.15 14.50
C PRO A 96 -9.42 -9.77 15.30
N LEU A 97 -8.26 -10.27 14.89
CA LEU A 97 -6.99 -9.96 15.55
C LEU A 97 -6.65 -8.46 15.43
N LEU A 98 -6.78 -7.88 14.24
CA LEU A 98 -6.52 -6.46 14.01
C LEU A 98 -7.53 -5.57 14.74
N THR A 99 -8.80 -5.93 14.75
CA THR A 99 -9.85 -5.17 15.43
C THR A 99 -9.64 -5.12 16.94
N SER A 100 -8.96 -6.11 17.53
CA SER A 100 -8.62 -6.08 18.96
C SER A 100 -7.54 -5.05 19.33
N VAL A 101 -6.79 -4.55 18.35
CA VAL A 101 -5.63 -3.64 18.53
C VAL A 101 -5.91 -2.26 17.94
N CYS A 102 -6.52 -2.21 16.77
CA CYS A 102 -6.75 -0.98 16.00
C CYS A 102 -8.05 -0.29 16.40
N SER A 103 -8.15 1.03 16.23
CA SER A 103 -9.38 1.79 16.46
C SER A 103 -10.45 1.54 15.40
N LYS A 104 -10.01 1.27 14.17
CA LYS A 104 -10.86 0.93 13.02
C LYS A 104 -10.10 0.03 12.08
N VAL A 105 -10.76 -1.00 11.55
CA VAL A 105 -10.20 -1.86 10.50
C VAL A 105 -11.20 -1.97 9.35
N VAL A 106 -10.74 -1.73 8.15
CA VAL A 106 -11.52 -1.88 6.91
C VAL A 106 -10.79 -2.83 5.99
N LEU A 107 -11.49 -3.80 5.45
CA LEU A 107 -10.97 -4.66 4.37
C LEU A 107 -11.44 -4.07 3.05
N SER A 108 -10.50 -3.62 2.22
CA SER A 108 -10.79 -3.09 0.89
C SER A 108 -11.19 -4.23 -0.05
N ASP A 109 -12.23 -3.99 -0.82
CA ASP A 109 -12.66 -4.86 -1.92
C ASP A 109 -12.52 -4.17 -3.29
N SER A 110 -11.87 -3.01 -3.32
CA SER A 110 -11.75 -2.17 -4.52
C SER A 110 -11.12 -2.93 -5.69
N LEU A 111 -10.06 -3.71 -5.45
CA LEU A 111 -9.44 -4.52 -6.50
C LEU A 111 -10.40 -5.58 -7.03
N GLU A 112 -11.13 -6.24 -6.11
CA GLU A 112 -12.11 -7.26 -6.49
C GLU A 112 -13.27 -6.68 -7.32
N GLN A 113 -13.69 -5.45 -7.04
CA GLN A 113 -14.77 -4.80 -7.78
C GLN A 113 -14.34 -4.31 -9.16
N CYS A 114 -13.10 -3.88 -9.31
CA CYS A 114 -12.59 -3.28 -10.55
C CYS A 114 -11.91 -4.28 -11.49
N ALA A 115 -11.48 -5.45 -11.00
CA ALA A 115 -10.69 -6.40 -11.76
C ALA A 115 -11.49 -7.13 -12.85
N THR A 116 -10.89 -7.27 -14.02
CA THR A 116 -11.35 -8.19 -15.06
C THR A 116 -11.01 -9.64 -14.71
N ASP A 117 -11.64 -10.60 -15.38
CA ASP A 117 -11.36 -12.03 -15.18
C ASP A 117 -9.90 -12.41 -15.49
N GLU A 118 -9.28 -11.74 -16.46
CA GLU A 118 -7.89 -11.93 -16.80
C GLU A 118 -6.95 -11.42 -15.69
N GLN A 119 -7.24 -10.24 -15.15
CA GLN A 119 -6.50 -9.66 -14.04
C GLN A 119 -6.59 -10.53 -12.78
N ARG A 120 -7.77 -11.11 -12.50
CA ARG A 120 -7.95 -12.07 -11.40
C ARG A 120 -7.10 -13.31 -11.58
N LYS A 121 -7.06 -13.89 -12.78
CA LYS A 121 -6.22 -15.06 -13.10
C LYS A 121 -4.73 -14.77 -12.92
N ASN A 122 -4.31 -13.54 -13.19
CA ASN A 122 -2.92 -13.10 -13.09
C ASN A 122 -2.55 -12.64 -11.67
N GLY A 123 -3.51 -12.55 -10.75
CA GLY A 123 -3.27 -12.18 -9.35
C GLY A 123 -2.68 -10.77 -9.21
N LEU A 124 -3.22 -9.78 -9.96
CA LEU A 124 -2.71 -8.42 -9.91
C LEU A 124 -2.88 -7.82 -8.51
N ASP A 125 -1.90 -7.01 -8.13
CA ASP A 125 -1.89 -6.27 -6.88
C ASP A 125 -2.31 -4.79 -7.07
N ILE A 126 -2.40 -4.05 -5.97
CA ILE A 126 -2.77 -2.62 -6.02
C ILE A 126 -1.75 -1.79 -6.81
N ALA A 127 -0.46 -2.15 -6.78
CA ALA A 127 0.56 -1.42 -7.52
C ALA A 127 0.36 -1.56 -9.03
N ASP A 128 -0.01 -2.74 -9.49
CA ASP A 128 -0.29 -2.97 -10.91
C ASP A 128 -1.45 -2.09 -11.38
N PHE A 129 -2.53 -1.98 -10.57
CA PHE A 129 -3.66 -1.09 -10.88
C PHE A 129 -3.26 0.39 -10.87
N LEU A 130 -2.50 0.82 -9.89
CA LEU A 130 -2.05 2.21 -9.79
C LEU A 130 -1.14 2.58 -10.96
N LEU A 131 -0.25 1.68 -11.38
CA LEU A 131 0.63 1.90 -12.53
C LEU A 131 -0.11 1.95 -13.88
N MET A 132 -1.29 1.36 -13.97
CA MET A 132 -2.17 1.47 -15.14
C MET A 132 -2.97 2.78 -15.15
N THR A 133 -2.99 3.52 -14.05
CA THR A 133 -3.79 4.74 -13.86
C THR A 133 -2.88 5.96 -13.86
N ASP A 134 -3.15 6.89 -14.76
CA ASP A 134 -2.45 8.18 -14.74
C ASP A 134 -2.85 8.99 -13.50
N THR A 135 -1.86 9.49 -12.78
CA THR A 135 -2.12 10.47 -11.72
C THR A 135 -2.60 11.80 -12.34
N PRO A 136 -3.32 12.66 -11.58
CA PRO A 136 -3.68 14.00 -12.06
C PRO A 136 -2.47 14.80 -12.57
N GLN A 137 -1.30 14.66 -11.92
CA GLN A 137 -0.07 15.30 -12.38
C GLN A 137 0.40 14.72 -13.73
N MET A 138 0.39 13.41 -13.90
CA MET A 138 0.74 12.77 -15.16
C MET A 138 -0.20 13.18 -16.31
N ILE A 139 -1.49 13.33 -16.01
CA ILE A 139 -2.48 13.84 -16.98
C ILE A 139 -2.13 15.26 -17.37
N LEU A 140 -1.86 16.14 -16.39
CA LEU A 140 -1.46 17.53 -16.63
C LEU A 140 -0.18 17.61 -17.46
N ASP A 141 0.84 16.84 -17.12
CA ASP A 141 2.11 16.80 -17.85
C ASP A 141 1.90 16.36 -19.31
N LYS A 142 1.06 15.34 -19.56
CA LYS A 142 0.67 14.93 -20.92
C LYS A 142 -0.10 16.03 -21.66
N MET A 143 -0.96 16.78 -20.96
CA MET A 143 -1.67 17.92 -21.58
C MET A 143 -0.71 19.05 -21.94
N ILE A 144 0.23 19.40 -21.08
CA ILE A 144 1.27 20.41 -21.34
C ILE A 144 2.17 19.97 -22.51
N GLN A 145 2.55 18.70 -22.55
CA GLN A 145 3.34 18.16 -23.67
C GLN A 145 2.62 18.31 -25.01
N ARG A 146 1.29 18.10 -25.03
CA ARG A 146 0.46 18.28 -26.24
C ARG A 146 0.21 19.74 -26.57
N ASN A 147 0.15 20.61 -25.59
CA ASN A 147 -0.09 22.04 -25.74
C ASN A 147 0.75 22.85 -24.74
N PRO A 148 1.98 23.24 -25.12
CA PRO A 148 2.89 24.00 -24.25
C PRO A 148 2.34 25.36 -23.76
N ALA A 149 1.35 25.93 -24.44
CA ALA A 149 0.70 27.17 -24.00
C ALA A 149 -0.02 26.99 -22.64
N LEU A 150 -0.38 25.78 -22.26
CA LEU A 150 -0.96 25.50 -20.93
C LEU A 150 0.01 25.83 -19.81
N GLN A 151 1.30 25.52 -19.94
CA GLN A 151 2.29 25.88 -18.92
C GLN A 151 2.35 27.41 -18.73
N THR A 152 2.35 28.16 -19.83
CA THR A 152 2.34 29.63 -19.78
C THR A 152 1.10 30.18 -19.06
N LEU A 153 -0.07 29.56 -19.25
CA LEU A 153 -1.30 29.92 -18.55
C LEU A 153 -1.21 29.62 -17.06
N ILE A 154 -0.74 28.44 -16.70
CA ILE A 154 -0.56 28.01 -15.30
C ILE A 154 0.34 29.01 -14.59
N ASP A 155 1.50 29.33 -15.17
CA ASP A 155 2.47 30.25 -14.58
C ASP A 155 1.91 31.68 -14.44
N LYS A 156 1.23 32.19 -15.47
CA LYS A 156 0.67 33.55 -15.47
C LYS A 156 -0.49 33.74 -14.51
N LEU A 157 -1.29 32.70 -14.30
CA LEU A 157 -2.49 32.76 -13.47
C LEU A 157 -2.26 32.19 -12.07
N GLY A 158 -1.07 31.65 -11.78
CA GLY A 158 -0.75 31.02 -10.50
C GLY A 158 -1.67 29.83 -10.21
N LEU A 159 -1.98 29.00 -11.23
CA LEU A 159 -2.87 27.87 -11.06
C LEU A 159 -2.13 26.71 -10.41
N GLU A 160 -2.80 26.07 -9.45
CA GLU A 160 -2.31 24.85 -8.78
C GLU A 160 -3.21 23.67 -9.08
N LEU A 161 -2.62 22.50 -9.15
CA LEU A 161 -3.36 21.25 -9.29
C LEU A 161 -4.07 20.95 -7.96
N MET A 162 -5.39 21.02 -7.96
CA MET A 162 -6.18 20.67 -6.78
C MET A 162 -6.55 19.18 -6.80
N ASP A 163 -6.45 18.55 -5.65
CA ASP A 163 -7.03 17.21 -5.46
C ASP A 163 -8.56 17.36 -5.36
N ALA A 164 -9.28 16.73 -6.30
CA ALA A 164 -10.76 16.76 -6.32
C ALA A 164 -11.40 16.23 -5.02
N ARG A 165 -10.62 15.54 -4.17
CA ARG A 165 -11.05 15.04 -2.85
C ARG A 165 -11.04 16.16 -1.78
N GLN A 166 -10.55 17.35 -2.10
CA GLN A 166 -10.52 18.51 -1.19
C GLN A 166 -11.67 19.51 -1.47
N ILE A 167 -12.53 19.20 -2.43
CA ILE A 167 -13.73 19.95 -2.78
C ILE A 167 -14.97 19.18 -2.27
#